data_ddc73aa82879c2e18961897d50c3c449
#
_entry.id   ddc73aa82879c2e18961897d50c3c449
#
_cell.length_a   1.000
_cell.length_b   1.000
_cell.length_c   1.000
_cell.angle_alpha   90.00
_cell.angle_beta   90.00
_cell.angle_gamma   90.00
#
_symmetry.space_group_name_H-M   'P 1'
#
loop_
_entity.id
_entity.type
_entity.pdbx_description
1 polymer ?
#
loop_
_entity_poly.entity_id
_entity_poly.type
_entity_poly.pdbx_seq_one_letter_code
_entity_poly.pdbx_strand_id
1 'polypeptide(L)'
;NANGVDGFTITGRGTIDGNGKRFYDEFWLRRKVFPKCTNLEALRPRMIYISDSKNVTVQDVRLVYSGFWTNHLYRCSRVRYLDCYIYAPTSGYPKGPSTDAIDLDACSDVLIRG
;
A
#
# COMPACT_ATOMS: atom_id res chain seq x y z
N ASN A 1 3.17 -9.16 5.19
CA ASN A 1 4.32 -9.28 4.28
C ASN A 1 4.40 -10.70 3.73
N ALA A 2 4.79 -10.83 2.47
CA ALA A 2 5.11 -12.12 1.85
C ALA A 2 6.44 -12.00 1.12
N ASN A 3 7.24 -13.05 1.20
CA ASN A 3 8.54 -13.08 0.53
C ASN A 3 8.82 -14.47 -0.02
N GLY A 4 9.27 -14.54 -1.27
CA GLY A 4 9.69 -15.80 -1.89
C GLY A 4 8.55 -16.79 -2.08
N VAL A 5 7.31 -16.34 -2.29
CA VAL A 5 6.16 -17.24 -2.50
C VAL A 5 5.84 -17.40 -3.99
N ASP A 6 5.32 -18.58 -4.33
CA ASP A 6 4.77 -18.89 -5.64
C ASP A 6 3.32 -19.29 -5.46
N GLY A 7 2.39 -18.47 -5.96
CA GLY A 7 0.98 -18.67 -5.74
C GLY A 7 0.48 -18.09 -4.42
N PHE A 8 0.06 -16.84 -4.46
CA PHE A 8 -0.46 -16.13 -3.30
C PHE A 8 -1.71 -15.36 -3.72
N THR A 9 -2.79 -15.52 -2.98
CA THR A 9 -4.06 -14.87 -3.32
C THR A 9 -4.68 -14.20 -2.10
N ILE A 10 -5.09 -12.95 -2.27
CA ILE A 10 -5.96 -12.24 -1.34
C ILE A 10 -7.29 -11.99 -2.06
N THR A 11 -8.37 -12.53 -1.53
CA THR A 11 -9.71 -12.37 -2.13
C THR A 11 -10.78 -12.43 -1.04
N GLY A 12 -12.06 -12.18 -1.40
CA GLY A 12 -13.16 -12.45 -0.49
C GLY A 12 -14.06 -11.29 -0.15
N ARG A 13 -14.02 -10.18 -0.87
CA ARG A 13 -14.92 -9.01 -0.69
C ARG A 13 -14.83 -8.34 0.67
N GLY A 14 -13.81 -8.62 1.45
CA GLY A 14 -13.59 -7.99 2.74
C GLY A 14 -12.87 -6.65 2.63
N THR A 15 -12.70 -6.01 3.77
CA THR A 15 -11.98 -4.76 3.89
C THR A 15 -10.78 -4.94 4.81
N ILE A 16 -9.62 -4.47 4.37
CA ILE A 16 -8.45 -4.30 5.21
C ILE A 16 -8.32 -2.80 5.46
N ASP A 17 -8.47 -2.39 6.72
CA ASP A 17 -8.33 -1.00 7.14
C ASP A 17 -6.98 -0.84 7.84
N GLY A 18 -6.13 0.01 7.28
CA GLY A 18 -4.79 0.24 7.80
C GLY A 18 -4.76 1.15 9.03
N ASN A 19 -5.91 1.72 9.43
CA ASN A 19 -6.01 2.66 10.55
C ASN A 19 -4.96 3.79 10.44
N GLY A 20 -4.79 4.31 9.24
CA GLY A 20 -3.69 5.19 8.88
C GLY A 20 -3.70 6.56 9.54
N LYS A 21 -4.85 7.02 10.04
CA LYS A 21 -4.99 8.38 10.60
C LYS A 21 -3.93 8.70 11.65
N ARG A 22 -3.65 7.76 12.56
CA ARG A 22 -2.62 7.97 13.59
C ARG A 22 -1.23 8.19 13.00
N PHE A 23 -0.91 7.49 11.91
CA PHE A 23 0.35 7.66 11.20
C PHE A 23 0.40 8.99 10.46
N TYR A 24 -0.74 9.43 9.90
CA TYR A 24 -0.84 10.73 9.23
C TYR A 24 -0.63 11.87 10.24
N ASP A 25 -1.29 11.81 11.39
CA ASP A 25 -1.18 12.82 12.43
C ASP A 25 0.27 12.95 12.91
N GLU A 26 0.95 11.82 13.16
CA GLU A 26 2.35 11.81 13.55
C GLU A 26 3.26 12.40 12.46
N PHE A 27 3.02 12.05 11.21
CA PHE A 27 3.80 12.57 10.08
C PHE A 27 3.66 14.10 9.98
N TRP A 28 2.44 14.61 10.01
CA TRP A 28 2.21 16.04 9.87
C TRP A 28 2.70 16.82 11.07
N LEU A 29 2.58 16.28 12.27
CA LEU A 29 3.14 16.88 13.46
C LEU A 29 4.66 17.00 13.37
N ARG A 30 5.33 15.93 12.97
CA ARG A 30 6.79 15.94 12.75
C ARG A 30 7.18 16.98 11.73
N ARG A 31 6.48 17.08 10.62
CA ARG A 31 6.76 18.07 9.58
C ARG A 31 6.52 19.49 10.05
N LYS A 32 5.55 19.71 10.91
CA LYS A 32 5.28 21.03 11.51
C LYS A 32 6.41 21.46 12.43
N VAL A 33 6.95 20.54 13.22
CA VAL A 33 8.05 20.81 14.16
C VAL A 33 9.40 20.87 13.44
N PHE A 34 9.60 20.00 12.47
CA PHE A 34 10.84 19.89 11.68
C PHE A 34 10.52 19.99 10.18
N PRO A 35 10.35 21.22 9.64
CA PRO A 35 9.92 21.40 8.24
C PRO A 35 10.86 20.79 7.20
N LYS A 36 12.11 20.54 7.56
CA LYS A 36 13.11 19.95 6.66
C LYS A 36 13.16 18.42 6.73
N CYS A 37 12.34 17.77 7.56
CA CYS A 37 12.32 16.33 7.63
C CYS A 37 11.80 15.72 6.31
N THR A 38 12.24 14.50 6.03
CA THR A 38 11.84 13.77 4.83
C THR A 38 10.67 12.84 5.12
N ASN A 39 10.11 12.21 4.08
CA ASN A 39 9.07 11.19 4.25
C ASN A 39 9.60 9.90 4.91
N LEU A 40 10.92 9.72 4.92
CA LEU A 40 11.54 8.50 5.43
C LEU A 40 11.75 8.49 6.94
N GLU A 41 11.69 9.66 7.58
CA GLU A 41 11.98 9.77 9.02
C GLU A 41 10.84 9.31 9.92
N ALA A 42 9.62 9.22 9.41
CA ALA A 42 8.48 8.68 10.13
C ALA A 42 8.28 7.22 9.75
N LEU A 43 8.31 6.33 10.73
CA LEU A 43 8.04 4.92 10.49
C LEU A 43 6.55 4.73 10.22
N ARG A 44 6.25 4.36 8.98
CA ARG A 44 4.87 4.11 8.55
C ARG A 44 4.81 2.78 7.78
N PRO A 45 3.89 1.88 8.15
CA PRO A 45 3.81 0.58 7.51
C PRO A 45 3.17 0.67 6.12
N ARG A 46 3.71 -0.07 5.17
CA ARG A 46 2.99 -0.43 3.96
C ARG A 46 1.88 -1.41 4.35
N MET A 47 0.72 -1.30 3.72
CA MET A 47 -0.38 -2.23 4.04
C MET A 47 -0.05 -3.65 3.54
N ILE A 48 0.36 -3.76 2.28
CA ILE A 48 0.75 -5.02 1.67
C ILE A 48 2.15 -4.84 1.09
N TYR A 49 3.07 -5.69 1.51
CA TYR A 49 4.42 -5.73 0.96
C TYR A 49 4.76 -7.15 0.53
N ILE A 50 5.03 -7.33 -0.76
CA ILE A 50 5.33 -8.63 -1.36
C ILE A 50 6.64 -8.49 -2.14
N SER A 51 7.59 -9.38 -1.88
CA SER A 51 8.89 -9.34 -2.55
C SER A 51 9.30 -10.72 -3.06
N ASP A 52 10.08 -10.73 -4.13
CA ASP A 52 10.67 -11.94 -4.70
C ASP A 52 9.66 -13.07 -4.92
N SER A 53 8.47 -12.72 -5.40
CA SER A 53 7.33 -13.63 -5.50
C SER A 53 6.76 -13.67 -6.91
N LYS A 54 6.02 -14.72 -7.21
CA LYS A 54 5.35 -14.87 -8.49
C LYS A 54 3.95 -15.47 -8.33
N ASN A 55 3.10 -15.27 -9.35
CA ASN A 55 1.71 -15.73 -9.35
C ASN A 55 0.93 -15.15 -8.16
N VAL A 56 0.94 -13.84 -8.04
CA VAL A 56 0.25 -13.09 -6.99
C VAL A 56 -1.08 -12.55 -7.54
N THR A 57 -2.16 -12.78 -6.82
CA THR A 57 -3.48 -12.24 -7.17
C THR A 57 -4.10 -11.56 -5.96
N VAL A 58 -4.57 -10.32 -6.17
CA VAL A 58 -5.36 -9.58 -5.20
C VAL A 58 -6.68 -9.21 -5.89
N GLN A 59 -7.80 -9.67 -5.37
CA GLN A 59 -9.08 -9.58 -6.06
C GLN A 59 -10.24 -9.32 -5.10
N ASP A 60 -11.15 -8.44 -5.52
CA ASP A 60 -12.43 -8.15 -4.86
C ASP A 60 -12.32 -7.58 -3.45
N VAL A 61 -11.16 -7.10 -3.04
CA VAL A 61 -10.94 -6.59 -1.69
C VAL A 61 -10.94 -5.06 -1.65
N ARG A 62 -11.26 -4.52 -0.49
CA ARG A 62 -11.17 -3.09 -0.19
C ARG A 62 -9.97 -2.85 0.71
N LEU A 63 -9.07 -1.98 0.28
CA LEU A 63 -7.86 -1.61 1.01
C LEU A 63 -7.96 -0.11 1.32
N VAL A 64 -8.12 0.25 2.58
CA VAL A 64 -8.41 1.63 2.94
C VAL A 64 -7.50 2.12 4.08
N TYR A 65 -7.21 3.40 4.06
CA TYR A 65 -6.46 4.11 5.10
C TYR A 65 -5.10 3.48 5.43
N SER A 66 -4.33 3.14 4.40
CA SER A 66 -2.95 2.70 4.62
C SER A 66 -2.12 3.80 5.29
N GLY A 67 -1.21 3.42 6.16
CA GLY A 67 -0.32 4.36 6.82
C GLY A 67 0.78 4.91 5.91
N PHE A 68 1.08 4.21 4.83
CA PHE A 68 2.09 4.55 3.82
C PHE A 68 1.62 3.96 2.48
N TRP A 69 2.52 3.58 1.59
CA TRP A 69 2.15 2.90 0.34
C TRP A 69 1.21 1.74 0.62
N THR A 70 0.10 1.70 -0.12
CA THR A 70 -0.92 0.67 0.15
C THR A 70 -0.41 -0.70 -0.28
N ASN A 71 0.03 -0.83 -1.52
CA ASN A 71 0.58 -2.09 -2.04
C ASN A 71 1.96 -1.81 -2.61
N HIS A 72 2.97 -2.49 -2.10
CA HIS A 72 4.31 -2.44 -2.63
C HIS A 72 4.77 -3.83 -3.03
N LEU A 73 5.04 -4.01 -4.32
CA LEU A 73 5.55 -5.26 -4.86
C LEU A 73 6.97 -5.02 -5.38
N TYR A 74 7.91 -5.82 -4.89
CA TYR A 74 9.32 -5.72 -5.23
C TYR A 74 9.82 -7.02 -5.83
N ARG A 75 10.32 -6.96 -7.07
CA ARG A 75 10.83 -8.13 -7.80
C ARG A 75 9.81 -9.27 -7.87
N CYS A 76 8.59 -8.93 -8.27
CA CYS A 76 7.51 -9.90 -8.46
C CYS A 76 7.20 -10.07 -9.95
N SER A 77 6.64 -11.22 -10.31
CA SER A 77 6.18 -11.51 -11.66
C SER A 77 4.82 -12.21 -11.65
N ARG A 78 4.08 -12.04 -12.76
CA ARG A 78 2.71 -12.57 -12.90
C ARG A 78 1.82 -12.12 -11.75
N VAL A 79 1.64 -10.81 -11.68
CA VAL A 79 0.86 -10.14 -10.63
C VAL A 79 -0.48 -9.69 -11.23
N ARG A 80 -1.56 -9.90 -10.49
CA ARG A 80 -2.90 -9.47 -10.90
C ARG A 80 -3.61 -8.76 -9.76
N TYR A 81 -4.07 -7.54 -10.04
CA TYR A 81 -4.99 -6.78 -9.19
C TYR A 81 -6.29 -6.64 -9.93
N LEU A 82 -7.35 -7.30 -9.45
CA LEU A 82 -8.62 -7.40 -10.14
C LEU A 82 -9.75 -6.89 -9.24
N ASP A 83 -10.48 -5.88 -9.74
CA ASP A 83 -11.70 -5.37 -9.09
C ASP A 83 -11.47 -4.97 -7.62
N CYS A 84 -10.35 -4.33 -7.33
CA CYS A 84 -10.02 -3.85 -6.00
C CYS A 84 -10.49 -2.41 -5.80
N TYR A 85 -10.85 -2.08 -4.57
CA TYR A 85 -11.09 -0.70 -4.17
C TYR A 85 -9.97 -0.27 -3.23
N ILE A 86 -9.25 0.79 -3.61
CA ILE A 86 -8.14 1.32 -2.81
C ILE A 86 -8.43 2.79 -2.52
N TYR A 87 -8.40 3.16 -1.24
CA TYR A 87 -8.70 4.52 -0.85
C TYR A 87 -7.79 5.01 0.27
N ALA A 88 -7.30 6.22 0.11
CA ALA A 88 -6.69 7.01 1.17
C ALA A 88 -7.04 8.48 0.94
N PRO A 89 -7.27 9.26 2.01
CA PRO A 89 -7.61 10.68 1.84
C PRO A 89 -6.40 11.48 1.36
N THR A 90 -6.58 12.23 0.27
CA THR A 90 -5.51 13.02 -0.35
C THR A 90 -5.64 14.52 -0.11
N SER A 91 -6.75 14.95 0.50
CA SER A 91 -7.01 16.36 0.79
C SER A 91 -7.84 16.48 2.08
N GLY A 92 -7.87 17.68 2.64
CA GLY A 92 -8.63 17.93 3.87
C GLY A 92 -7.95 17.34 5.10
N TYR A 93 -8.75 16.90 6.05
CA TYR A 93 -8.30 16.24 7.27
C TYR A 93 -9.18 15.01 7.57
N PRO A 94 -8.63 13.83 7.84
CA PRO A 94 -7.20 13.52 7.77
C PRO A 94 -6.67 13.47 6.34
N LYS A 95 -5.36 13.72 6.16
CA LYS A 95 -4.71 13.66 4.85
C LYS A 95 -3.58 12.64 4.91
N GLY A 96 -3.63 11.62 4.06
CA GLY A 96 -2.63 10.57 3.99
C GLY A 96 -1.45 10.97 3.13
N PRO A 97 -0.24 11.14 3.70
CA PRO A 97 0.95 11.44 2.93
C PRO A 97 1.57 10.16 2.37
N SER A 98 1.92 10.16 1.08
CA SER A 98 2.56 9.00 0.41
C SER A 98 1.75 7.71 0.61
N THR A 99 0.46 7.77 0.31
CA THR A 99 -0.46 6.62 0.43
C THR A 99 -0.82 6.07 -0.95
N ASP A 100 0.18 5.97 -1.80
CA ASP A 100 0.07 5.48 -3.16
C ASP A 100 -0.67 4.13 -3.20
N ALA A 101 -1.46 3.93 -4.26
CA ALA A 101 -2.32 2.75 -4.34
C ALA A 101 -1.53 1.47 -4.62
N ILE A 102 -0.72 1.48 -5.68
CA ILE A 102 0.07 0.32 -6.10
C ILE A 102 1.42 0.80 -6.61
N ASP A 103 2.48 0.34 -5.98
CA ASP A 103 3.86 0.64 -6.34
C ASP A 103 4.55 -0.63 -6.84
N LEU A 104 4.90 -0.62 -8.11
CA LEU A 104 5.55 -1.75 -8.77
C LEU A 104 7.02 -1.44 -8.95
N ASP A 105 7.86 -2.20 -8.27
CA ASP A 105 9.30 -1.99 -8.24
C ASP A 105 10.00 -3.24 -8.78
N ALA A 106 10.61 -3.12 -9.96
CA ALA A 106 11.26 -4.22 -10.66
C ALA A 106 10.34 -5.43 -10.91
N CYS A 107 9.07 -5.18 -11.21
CA CYS A 107 8.08 -6.20 -11.50
C CYS A 107 7.90 -6.43 -13.00
N SER A 108 7.40 -7.60 -13.37
CA SER A 108 7.08 -7.96 -14.75
C SER A 108 5.76 -8.72 -14.83
N ASP A 109 5.11 -8.67 -16.00
CA ASP A 109 3.84 -9.36 -16.28
C ASP A 109 2.79 -8.99 -15.23
N VAL A 110 2.42 -7.70 -15.20
CA VAL A 110 1.46 -7.16 -14.24
C VAL A 110 0.18 -6.78 -14.96
N LEU A 111 -0.97 -7.21 -14.42
CA LEU A 111 -2.30 -6.81 -14.88
C LEU A 111 -3.04 -6.12 -13.73
N ILE A 112 -3.51 -4.91 -13.99
CA ILE A 112 -4.40 -4.16 -13.09
C ILE A 112 -5.68 -3.89 -13.87
N ARG A 113 -6.82 -4.35 -13.38
CA ARG A 113 -8.10 -4.24 -14.08
C ARG A 113 -9.26 -4.06 -13.10
N GLY A 114 -10.23 -3.21 -13.53
CA GLY A 114 -11.48 -2.97 -12.79
C GLY A 114 -11.51 -1.68 -11.98
#